data_8079b2424c6b0f7f615314d2073bc1d9
#
_entry.id   8079b2424c6b0f7f615314d2073bc1d9
#
_cell.length_a   1.000
_cell.length_b   1.000
_cell.length_c   1.000
_cell.angle_alpha   90.00
_cell.angle_beta   90.00
_cell.angle_gamma   90.00
#
_symmetry.space_group_name_H-M   'P 1'
#
loop_
_entity.id
_entity.type
_entity.pdbx_description
1 polymer ?
#
loop_
_entity_poly.entity_id
_entity_poly.type
_entity_poly.pdbx_seq_one_letter_code
_entity_poly.pdbx_strand_id
1 'polypeptide(L)'
;MMIMDEADEMLDMGFREDIETILVKIPEDHQTLLFSATLSPEILDITKRFQRDPEFIKIVRKELTVPSIEQYYFDVKEKSKLDALCRIMDVYDPNLAMVFCNTKKRVDDLVEMLQGRGYFAEGLHGDLKQPQRDKVMQKFRNGTIEILVATDVAARGLDIDDIDIVFNYDVPQDEEYYVHRIGRTGRAGRSGKAFTFCVGKEIYKLRDIMRYTKTKIQQQKLPTLSDVEELKTRFFLEKIKGIIDEGHLTKYIHLVDKLMEEDYTSIDIAAALLKNHLADAIADDIDAIEDINFNGTEFYGGEGETMVRLFINAGKKNKIRAKDIVGAIANEAGVPGKTLGAIDLYDDYTFVDVPSEFVRDVMHGMKNAKIKGKKVHIEIAKKEKTYGKKGR
;
A
#
# COMPACT_ATOMS: atom_id res chain seq x y z
N MET A 1 -35.74 -5.53 -28.90
CA MET A 1 -35.32 -6.08 -27.60
C MET A 1 -34.65 -4.97 -26.81
N MET A 2 -35.00 -4.82 -25.54
CA MET A 2 -34.36 -3.92 -24.56
C MET A 2 -33.75 -4.77 -23.44
N ILE A 3 -32.50 -4.48 -23.09
CA ILE A 3 -31.79 -5.18 -22.02
C ILE A 3 -31.32 -4.14 -21.00
N MET A 4 -31.73 -4.29 -19.76
CA MET A 4 -31.22 -3.51 -18.62
C MET A 4 -30.38 -4.44 -17.77
N ASP A 5 -29.09 -4.17 -17.66
CA ASP A 5 -28.15 -4.91 -16.85
C ASP A 5 -27.73 -4.10 -15.63
N GLU A 6 -27.52 -4.71 -14.48
CA GLU A 6 -27.25 -4.04 -13.21
C GLU A 6 -28.28 -2.93 -12.91
N ALA A 7 -29.58 -3.24 -13.09
CA ALA A 7 -30.65 -2.23 -13.03
C ALA A 7 -30.81 -1.61 -11.62
N ASP A 8 -30.56 -2.36 -10.55
CA ASP A 8 -30.50 -1.86 -9.18
C ASP A 8 -29.43 -0.79 -9.01
N GLU A 9 -28.27 -1.02 -9.57
CA GLU A 9 -27.16 -0.11 -9.52
C GLU A 9 -27.47 1.22 -10.25
N MET A 10 -28.13 1.14 -11.39
CA MET A 10 -28.56 2.34 -12.10
C MET A 10 -29.56 3.17 -11.28
N LEU A 11 -30.45 2.53 -10.55
CA LEU A 11 -31.40 3.21 -9.67
C LEU A 11 -30.73 3.85 -8.46
N ASP A 12 -29.79 3.16 -7.83
CA ASP A 12 -28.99 3.67 -6.71
C ASP A 12 -28.15 4.90 -7.11
N MET A 13 -27.75 4.97 -8.37
CA MET A 13 -27.06 6.14 -8.94
C MET A 13 -28.03 7.31 -9.28
N GLY A 14 -29.32 7.16 -9.09
CA GLY A 14 -30.33 8.19 -9.34
C GLY A 14 -30.78 8.30 -10.79
N PHE A 15 -30.47 7.33 -11.66
CA PHE A 15 -30.88 7.33 -13.07
C PHE A 15 -32.32 6.87 -13.31
N ARG A 16 -33.16 6.87 -12.29
CA ARG A 16 -34.55 6.43 -12.40
C ARG A 16 -35.31 7.18 -13.50
N GLU A 17 -35.23 8.52 -13.49
CA GLU A 17 -35.94 9.37 -14.49
C GLU A 17 -35.40 9.15 -15.91
N ASP A 18 -34.09 8.94 -16.06
CA ASP A 18 -33.46 8.65 -17.34
C ASP A 18 -33.91 7.30 -17.89
N ILE A 19 -33.95 6.27 -17.04
CA ILE A 19 -34.44 4.92 -17.38
C ILE A 19 -35.90 4.99 -17.81
N GLU A 20 -36.77 5.63 -17.05
CA GLU A 20 -38.18 5.81 -17.39
C GLU A 20 -38.36 6.57 -18.71
N THR A 21 -37.56 7.63 -18.93
CA THR A 21 -37.56 8.39 -20.19
C THR A 21 -37.19 7.53 -21.39
N ILE A 22 -36.22 6.64 -21.26
CA ILE A 22 -35.79 5.72 -22.31
C ILE A 22 -36.90 4.69 -22.55
N LEU A 23 -37.43 4.08 -21.49
CA LEU A 23 -38.45 3.03 -21.58
C LEU A 23 -39.74 3.51 -22.26
N VAL A 24 -40.16 4.75 -22.02
CA VAL A 24 -41.33 5.37 -22.66
C VAL A 24 -41.12 5.58 -24.18
N LYS A 25 -39.88 5.76 -24.63
CA LYS A 25 -39.57 5.99 -26.06
C LYS A 25 -39.37 4.73 -26.88
N ILE A 26 -39.33 3.55 -26.23
CA ILE A 26 -39.16 2.29 -26.96
C ILE A 26 -40.48 1.91 -27.64
N PRO A 27 -40.43 1.36 -28.87
CA PRO A 27 -41.65 0.87 -29.54
C PRO A 27 -42.43 -0.13 -28.64
N GLU A 28 -43.74 -0.07 -28.69
CA GLU A 28 -44.61 -0.91 -27.83
C GLU A 28 -44.35 -2.43 -27.98
N ASP A 29 -44.05 -2.86 -29.22
CA ASP A 29 -43.78 -4.28 -29.50
C ASP A 29 -42.28 -4.58 -29.34
N HIS A 30 -41.85 -4.88 -28.11
CA HIS A 30 -40.48 -5.27 -27.81
C HIS A 30 -40.41 -6.24 -26.65
N GLN A 31 -39.37 -7.04 -26.59
CA GLN A 31 -38.99 -7.84 -25.44
C GLN A 31 -38.12 -7.04 -24.50
N THR A 32 -38.42 -7.06 -23.21
CA THR A 32 -37.57 -6.45 -22.16
C THR A 32 -36.95 -7.54 -21.30
N LEU A 33 -35.61 -7.50 -21.15
CA LEU A 33 -34.85 -8.28 -20.21
C LEU A 33 -34.30 -7.35 -19.14
N LEU A 34 -34.51 -7.67 -17.87
CA LEU A 34 -33.97 -6.92 -16.74
C LEU A 34 -33.12 -7.87 -15.88
N PHE A 35 -31.83 -7.50 -15.73
CA PHE A 35 -30.91 -8.19 -14.84
C PHE A 35 -30.62 -7.28 -13.66
N SER A 36 -30.74 -7.83 -12.45
CA SER A 36 -30.52 -7.13 -11.19
C SER A 36 -30.04 -8.11 -10.13
N ALA A 37 -29.07 -7.68 -9.30
CA ALA A 37 -28.63 -8.47 -8.15
C ALA A 37 -29.66 -8.44 -7.02
N THR A 38 -30.39 -7.34 -6.88
CA THR A 38 -31.43 -7.15 -5.86
C THR A 38 -32.80 -6.90 -6.48
N LEU A 39 -33.87 -7.24 -5.74
CA LEU A 39 -35.24 -6.92 -6.10
C LEU A 39 -35.80 -5.85 -5.16
N SER A 40 -35.22 -4.63 -5.28
CA SER A 40 -35.72 -3.49 -4.51
C SER A 40 -37.18 -3.13 -4.89
N PRO A 41 -37.92 -2.40 -4.03
CA PRO A 41 -39.24 -1.89 -4.37
C PRO A 41 -39.27 -1.08 -5.66
N GLU A 42 -38.18 -0.34 -5.94
CA GLU A 42 -38.00 0.49 -7.14
C GLU A 42 -37.89 -0.38 -8.41
N ILE A 43 -37.08 -1.45 -8.36
CA ILE A 43 -36.97 -2.43 -9.45
C ILE A 43 -38.34 -3.08 -9.74
N LEU A 44 -39.04 -3.48 -8.69
CA LEU A 44 -40.37 -4.07 -8.83
C LEU A 44 -41.39 -3.09 -9.42
N ASP A 45 -41.28 -1.79 -9.11
CA ASP A 45 -42.14 -0.76 -9.69
C ASP A 45 -41.87 -0.58 -11.18
N ILE A 46 -40.61 -0.49 -11.60
CA ILE A 46 -40.23 -0.43 -13.02
C ILE A 46 -40.72 -1.67 -13.77
N THR A 47 -40.50 -2.87 -13.20
CA THR A 47 -40.94 -4.11 -13.76
C THR A 47 -42.48 -4.12 -14.02
N LYS A 48 -43.27 -3.72 -13.03
CA LYS A 48 -44.74 -3.66 -13.14
C LYS A 48 -45.25 -2.65 -14.16
N ARG A 49 -44.53 -1.52 -14.34
CA ARG A 49 -44.97 -0.45 -15.21
C ARG A 49 -44.55 -0.65 -16.67
N PHE A 50 -43.40 -1.27 -16.90
CA PHE A 50 -42.78 -1.31 -18.22
C PHE A 50 -42.59 -2.72 -18.79
N GLN A 51 -42.80 -3.78 -18.03
CA GLN A 51 -42.77 -5.16 -18.53
C GLN A 51 -44.18 -5.72 -18.63
N ARG A 52 -44.40 -6.54 -19.64
CA ARG A 52 -45.71 -7.23 -19.86
C ARG A 52 -45.53 -8.68 -19.48
N ASP A 53 -46.26 -9.12 -18.46
CA ASP A 53 -46.28 -10.49 -17.95
C ASP A 53 -44.87 -11.09 -17.79
N PRO A 54 -44.00 -10.48 -17.00
CA PRO A 54 -42.59 -10.89 -16.90
C PRO A 54 -42.44 -12.22 -16.18
N GLU A 55 -41.59 -13.08 -16.71
CA GLU A 55 -41.14 -14.29 -16.03
C GLU A 55 -39.97 -13.97 -15.09
N PHE A 56 -40.09 -14.39 -13.82
CA PHE A 56 -39.05 -14.19 -12.82
C PHE A 56 -38.13 -15.41 -12.72
N ILE A 57 -36.88 -15.25 -13.13
CA ILE A 57 -35.87 -16.29 -13.00
C ILE A 57 -34.94 -15.89 -11.84
N LYS A 58 -35.06 -16.58 -10.71
CA LYS A 58 -34.27 -16.33 -9.52
C LYS A 58 -33.11 -17.32 -9.43
N ILE A 59 -31.90 -16.82 -9.54
CA ILE A 59 -30.68 -17.59 -9.31
C ILE A 59 -30.23 -17.34 -7.86
N VAL A 60 -30.39 -18.36 -7.01
CA VAL A 60 -29.91 -18.30 -5.62
C VAL A 60 -28.44 -18.70 -5.59
N ARG A 61 -27.54 -17.75 -5.47
CA ARG A 61 -26.14 -18.05 -5.17
C ARG A 61 -26.01 -18.38 -3.68
N LYS A 62 -25.37 -19.49 -3.36
CA LYS A 62 -25.10 -19.87 -1.96
C LYS A 62 -23.98 -19.00 -1.34
N GLU A 63 -23.11 -18.43 -2.16
CA GLU A 63 -21.97 -17.62 -1.74
C GLU A 63 -21.95 -16.32 -2.55
N LEU A 64 -21.78 -15.19 -1.86
CA LEU A 64 -21.73 -13.84 -2.46
C LEU A 64 -20.34 -13.47 -2.96
N THR A 65 -19.33 -14.26 -2.61
CA THR A 65 -17.93 -14.02 -3.04
C THR A 65 -17.42 -15.19 -3.86
N VAL A 66 -16.44 -14.92 -4.72
CA VAL A 66 -15.77 -15.96 -5.50
C VAL A 66 -14.79 -16.71 -4.59
N PRO A 67 -14.93 -18.04 -4.41
CA PRO A 67 -14.06 -18.83 -3.51
C PRO A 67 -12.56 -18.75 -3.86
N SER A 68 -12.23 -18.37 -5.08
CA SER A 68 -10.84 -18.22 -5.57
C SER A 68 -10.16 -16.91 -5.15
N ILE A 69 -10.84 -15.98 -4.44
CA ILE A 69 -10.27 -14.71 -4.03
C ILE A 69 -9.80 -14.80 -2.58
N GLU A 70 -8.49 -14.70 -2.39
CA GLU A 70 -7.89 -14.55 -1.06
C GLU A 70 -8.10 -13.11 -0.57
N GLN A 71 -8.67 -12.96 0.63
CA GLN A 71 -9.08 -11.66 1.15
C GLN A 71 -8.36 -11.35 2.45
N TYR A 72 -7.69 -10.20 2.45
CA TYR A 72 -6.87 -9.75 3.58
C TYR A 72 -7.16 -8.30 3.94
N TYR A 73 -6.95 -7.93 5.20
CA TYR A 73 -6.98 -6.54 5.62
C TYR A 73 -5.77 -6.17 6.47
N PHE A 74 -5.43 -4.88 6.42
CA PHE A 74 -4.36 -4.27 7.20
C PHE A 74 -4.94 -3.15 8.05
N ASP A 75 -4.64 -3.18 9.35
CA ASP A 75 -4.95 -2.07 10.26
C ASP A 75 -3.79 -1.06 10.17
N VAL A 76 -4.08 0.10 9.59
CA VAL A 76 -3.07 1.13 9.26
C VAL A 76 -3.51 2.51 9.74
N LYS A 77 -2.56 3.42 9.88
CA LYS A 77 -2.86 4.83 10.07
C LYS A 77 -3.12 5.46 8.69
N GLU A 78 -3.98 6.49 8.64
CA GLU A 78 -4.31 7.18 7.39
C GLU A 78 -3.06 7.62 6.61
N LYS A 79 -2.10 8.26 7.30
CA LYS A 79 -0.83 8.71 6.73
C LYS A 79 0.08 7.60 6.19
N SER A 80 -0.16 6.36 6.60
CA SER A 80 0.66 5.20 6.21
C SER A 80 0.01 4.35 5.12
N LYS A 81 -1.18 4.70 4.64
CA LYS A 81 -1.89 3.93 3.59
C LYS A 81 -1.10 3.84 2.30
N LEU A 82 -0.52 4.97 1.85
CA LEU A 82 0.27 5.00 0.62
C LEU A 82 1.51 4.10 0.73
N ASP A 83 2.23 4.21 1.83
CA ASP A 83 3.41 3.39 2.09
C ASP A 83 3.06 1.89 2.16
N ALA A 84 1.94 1.56 2.84
CA ALA A 84 1.42 0.20 2.88
C ALA A 84 1.08 -0.34 1.48
N LEU A 85 0.42 0.47 0.64
CA LEU A 85 0.09 0.13 -0.74
C LEU A 85 1.35 -0.17 -1.55
N CYS A 86 2.34 0.74 -1.52
CA CYS A 86 3.59 0.57 -2.25
C CYS A 86 4.34 -0.70 -1.82
N ARG A 87 4.48 -0.95 -0.51
CA ARG A 87 5.14 -2.17 -0.02
C ARG A 87 4.44 -3.45 -0.47
N ILE A 88 3.11 -3.47 -0.49
CA ILE A 88 2.37 -4.64 -0.96
C ILE A 88 2.53 -4.79 -2.47
N MET A 89 2.51 -3.70 -3.23
CA MET A 89 2.80 -3.71 -4.67
C MET A 89 4.18 -4.29 -4.95
N ASP A 90 5.21 -3.82 -4.24
CA ASP A 90 6.59 -4.29 -4.38
C ASP A 90 6.78 -5.77 -4.00
N VAL A 91 6.02 -6.25 -3.00
CA VAL A 91 6.09 -7.65 -2.54
C VAL A 91 5.41 -8.62 -3.49
N TYR A 92 4.24 -8.23 -4.01
CA TYR A 92 3.44 -9.13 -4.85
C TYR A 92 3.69 -8.96 -6.34
N ASP A 93 4.31 -7.84 -6.75
CA ASP A 93 4.69 -7.49 -8.13
C ASP A 93 3.59 -7.87 -9.16
N PRO A 94 2.35 -7.35 -8.99
CA PRO A 94 1.26 -7.71 -9.88
C PRO A 94 1.45 -7.07 -11.26
N ASN A 95 1.09 -7.80 -12.33
CA ASN A 95 1.07 -7.22 -13.68
C ASN A 95 0.00 -6.12 -13.78
N LEU A 96 -1.18 -6.36 -13.21
CA LEU A 96 -2.28 -5.40 -13.19
C LEU A 96 -2.92 -5.34 -11.79
N ALA A 97 -2.99 -4.14 -11.25
CA ALA A 97 -3.65 -3.86 -9.98
C ALA A 97 -4.76 -2.81 -10.13
N MET A 98 -5.85 -2.99 -9.40
CA MET A 98 -6.92 -2.00 -9.31
C MET A 98 -7.05 -1.49 -7.88
N VAL A 99 -7.07 -0.16 -7.71
CA VAL A 99 -7.14 0.51 -6.42
C VAL A 99 -8.43 1.30 -6.32
N PHE A 100 -9.27 0.99 -5.35
CA PHE A 100 -10.53 1.66 -5.13
C PHE A 100 -10.46 2.75 -4.06
N CYS A 101 -10.91 3.97 -4.42
CA CYS A 101 -11.08 5.11 -3.54
C CYS A 101 -12.54 5.55 -3.50
N ASN A 102 -12.98 6.07 -2.35
CA ASN A 102 -14.38 6.49 -2.17
C ASN A 102 -14.71 7.84 -2.85
N THR A 103 -13.72 8.65 -3.21
CA THR A 103 -13.94 9.98 -3.83
C THR A 103 -13.02 10.22 -5.01
N LYS A 104 -13.50 11.00 -5.99
CA LYS A 104 -12.73 11.42 -7.17
C LYS A 104 -11.44 12.18 -6.79
N LYS A 105 -11.52 13.11 -5.85
CA LYS A 105 -10.35 13.85 -5.36
C LYS A 105 -9.27 12.90 -4.83
N ARG A 106 -9.69 11.88 -4.08
CA ARG A 106 -8.74 10.90 -3.54
C ARG A 106 -8.10 10.04 -4.62
N VAL A 107 -8.82 9.80 -5.73
CA VAL A 107 -8.25 9.15 -6.91
C VAL A 107 -7.11 10.00 -7.48
N ASP A 108 -7.37 11.31 -7.70
CA ASP A 108 -6.37 12.21 -8.27
C ASP A 108 -5.15 12.35 -7.36
N ASP A 109 -5.37 12.60 -6.05
CA ASP A 109 -4.30 12.74 -5.05
C ASP A 109 -3.44 11.45 -4.98
N LEU A 110 -4.08 10.27 -5.02
CA LEU A 110 -3.36 8.99 -4.95
C LEU A 110 -2.57 8.70 -6.23
N VAL A 111 -3.11 9.03 -7.40
CA VAL A 111 -2.40 8.87 -8.68
C VAL A 111 -1.15 9.74 -8.69
N GLU A 112 -1.25 11.01 -8.31
CA GLU A 112 -0.10 11.92 -8.23
C GLU A 112 0.98 11.37 -7.30
N MET A 113 0.59 10.90 -6.11
CA MET A 113 1.52 10.30 -5.14
C MET A 113 2.18 9.02 -5.65
N LEU A 114 1.44 8.15 -6.35
CA LEU A 114 2.00 6.92 -6.94
C LEU A 114 2.96 7.21 -8.07
N GLN A 115 2.59 8.14 -8.98
CA GLN A 115 3.46 8.59 -10.06
C GLN A 115 4.74 9.25 -9.53
N GLY A 116 4.64 10.05 -8.48
CA GLY A 116 5.79 10.65 -7.78
C GLY A 116 6.75 9.61 -7.19
N ARG A 117 6.30 8.38 -6.95
CA ARG A 117 7.10 7.23 -6.51
C ARG A 117 7.53 6.29 -7.66
N GLY A 118 7.30 6.69 -8.91
CA GLY A 118 7.73 5.93 -10.08
C GLY A 118 6.75 4.84 -10.55
N TYR A 119 5.56 4.70 -9.94
CA TYR A 119 4.57 3.72 -10.41
C TYR A 119 3.80 4.22 -11.63
N PHE A 120 3.52 3.33 -12.58
CA PHE A 120 2.70 3.63 -13.75
C PHE A 120 1.21 3.52 -13.39
N ALA A 121 0.67 4.60 -12.82
CA ALA A 121 -0.71 4.69 -12.36
C ALA A 121 -1.52 5.72 -13.14
N GLU A 122 -2.80 5.46 -13.41
CA GLU A 122 -3.76 6.44 -13.94
C GLU A 122 -5.10 6.35 -13.19
N GLY A 123 -5.81 7.48 -13.14
CA GLY A 123 -7.08 7.63 -12.44
C GLY A 123 -8.29 7.43 -13.37
N LEU A 124 -9.39 6.88 -12.81
CA LEU A 124 -10.67 6.73 -13.49
C LEU A 124 -11.80 7.17 -12.57
N HIS A 125 -12.45 8.31 -12.88
CA HIS A 125 -13.57 8.85 -12.12
C HIS A 125 -14.57 9.59 -13.00
N GLY A 126 -15.71 10.00 -12.46
CA GLY A 126 -16.84 10.54 -13.22
C GLY A 126 -16.59 11.87 -13.94
N ASP A 127 -15.54 12.63 -13.58
CA ASP A 127 -15.22 13.91 -14.25
C ASP A 127 -14.47 13.70 -15.57
N LEU A 128 -13.98 12.49 -15.87
CA LEU A 128 -13.34 12.18 -17.13
C LEU A 128 -14.37 12.06 -18.25
N LYS A 129 -14.11 12.73 -19.39
CA LYS A 129 -14.89 12.57 -20.60
C LYS A 129 -14.68 11.17 -21.21
N GLN A 130 -15.70 10.65 -21.92
CA GLN A 130 -15.63 9.30 -22.49
C GLN A 130 -14.34 9.00 -23.27
N PRO A 131 -13.84 9.88 -24.18
CA PRO A 131 -12.58 9.61 -24.90
C PRO A 131 -11.36 9.48 -23.98
N GLN A 132 -11.35 10.18 -22.84
CA GLN A 132 -10.27 10.08 -21.86
C GLN A 132 -10.35 8.73 -21.12
N ARG A 133 -11.57 8.32 -20.72
CA ARG A 133 -11.80 7.00 -20.10
C ARG A 133 -11.34 5.86 -21.01
N ASP A 134 -11.73 5.92 -22.30
CA ASP A 134 -11.34 4.91 -23.28
C ASP A 134 -9.82 4.82 -23.44
N LYS A 135 -9.13 5.96 -23.43
CA LYS A 135 -7.67 6.03 -23.51
C LYS A 135 -7.00 5.41 -22.27
N VAL A 136 -7.49 5.72 -21.07
CA VAL A 136 -6.98 5.13 -19.81
C VAL A 136 -7.18 3.61 -19.84
N MET A 137 -8.38 3.18 -20.23
CA MET A 137 -8.72 1.75 -20.31
C MET A 137 -7.86 1.01 -21.33
N GLN A 138 -7.58 1.63 -22.47
CA GLN A 138 -6.69 1.05 -23.48
C GLN A 138 -5.27 0.88 -22.96
N LYS A 139 -4.72 1.88 -22.26
CA LYS A 139 -3.39 1.81 -21.65
C LYS A 139 -3.33 0.70 -20.60
N PHE A 140 -4.37 0.57 -19.76
CA PHE A 140 -4.43 -0.45 -18.72
C PHE A 140 -4.50 -1.87 -19.34
N ARG A 141 -5.38 -2.09 -20.33
CA ARG A 141 -5.47 -3.39 -21.03
C ARG A 141 -4.17 -3.79 -21.74
N ASN A 142 -3.42 -2.82 -22.25
CA ASN A 142 -2.15 -3.07 -22.92
C ASN A 142 -0.95 -3.17 -21.97
N GLY A 143 -1.17 -3.08 -20.64
CA GLY A 143 -0.08 -3.10 -19.66
C GLY A 143 0.86 -1.89 -19.71
N THR A 144 0.44 -0.78 -20.37
CA THR A 144 1.22 0.47 -20.37
C THR A 144 1.15 1.16 -19.01
N ILE A 145 0.07 0.97 -18.27
CA ILE A 145 -0.07 1.32 -16.87
C ILE A 145 -0.38 0.04 -16.10
N GLU A 146 0.18 -0.08 -14.92
CA GLU A 146 0.08 -1.26 -14.05
C GLU A 146 -1.00 -1.07 -12.98
N ILE A 147 -1.28 0.20 -12.62
CA ILE A 147 -2.21 0.54 -11.54
C ILE A 147 -3.34 1.42 -12.08
N LEU A 148 -4.57 0.92 -11.96
CA LEU A 148 -5.77 1.71 -12.21
C LEU A 148 -6.39 2.13 -10.89
N VAL A 149 -6.42 3.44 -10.60
CA VAL A 149 -7.07 3.98 -9.39
C VAL A 149 -8.46 4.47 -9.77
N ALA A 150 -9.51 3.96 -9.14
CA ALA A 150 -10.88 4.27 -9.56
C ALA A 150 -11.85 4.50 -8.40
N THR A 151 -12.94 5.22 -8.68
CA THR A 151 -14.14 5.22 -7.85
C THR A 151 -15.07 4.08 -8.25
N ASP A 152 -15.96 3.64 -7.35
CA ASP A 152 -16.93 2.58 -7.62
C ASP A 152 -17.75 2.86 -8.87
N VAL A 153 -18.32 4.05 -8.97
CA VAL A 153 -19.15 4.48 -10.11
C VAL A 153 -18.40 4.39 -11.44
N ALA A 154 -17.15 4.79 -11.46
CA ALA A 154 -16.36 4.78 -12.69
C ALA A 154 -15.87 3.37 -13.09
N ALA A 155 -15.73 2.49 -12.11
CA ALA A 155 -15.29 1.12 -12.31
C ALA A 155 -16.42 0.18 -12.76
N ARG A 156 -17.68 0.60 -12.63
CA ARG A 156 -18.84 -0.18 -13.08
C ARG A 156 -18.90 -0.28 -14.60
N GLY A 157 -19.39 -1.41 -15.07
CA GLY A 157 -19.51 -1.67 -16.51
C GLY A 157 -18.18 -1.76 -17.25
N LEU A 158 -17.04 -1.72 -16.52
CA LEU A 158 -15.76 -1.95 -17.14
C LEU A 158 -15.56 -3.44 -17.36
N ASP A 159 -15.44 -3.80 -18.62
CA ASP A 159 -14.99 -5.13 -19.02
C ASP A 159 -13.47 -5.21 -18.85
N ILE A 160 -13.05 -5.47 -17.60
CA ILE A 160 -11.67 -5.72 -17.24
C ILE A 160 -11.62 -7.08 -16.56
N ASP A 161 -11.04 -8.00 -17.28
CA ASP A 161 -10.65 -9.30 -16.78
C ASP A 161 -9.13 -9.28 -16.53
N ASP A 162 -8.64 -10.23 -15.75
CA ASP A 162 -7.21 -10.43 -15.51
C ASP A 162 -6.54 -9.45 -14.53
N ILE A 163 -7.27 -8.84 -13.60
CA ILE A 163 -6.66 -8.10 -12.49
C ILE A 163 -6.12 -9.09 -11.46
N ASP A 164 -4.81 -9.02 -11.21
CA ASP A 164 -4.14 -9.89 -10.24
C ASP A 164 -4.54 -9.52 -8.81
N ILE A 165 -4.56 -8.22 -8.50
CA ILE A 165 -4.79 -7.71 -7.16
C ILE A 165 -5.77 -6.53 -7.16
N VAL A 166 -6.74 -6.60 -6.26
CA VAL A 166 -7.63 -5.49 -5.93
C VAL A 166 -7.28 -4.89 -4.58
N PHE A 167 -7.11 -3.58 -4.53
CA PHE A 167 -6.92 -2.83 -3.30
C PHE A 167 -8.15 -2.00 -2.98
N ASN A 168 -8.74 -2.20 -1.81
CA ASN A 168 -9.65 -1.25 -1.22
C ASN A 168 -8.83 -0.25 -0.40
N TYR A 169 -8.36 0.82 -1.04
CA TYR A 169 -7.61 1.90 -0.39
C TYR A 169 -8.47 2.61 0.67
N ASP A 170 -9.75 2.72 0.38
CA ASP A 170 -10.78 3.09 1.33
C ASP A 170 -11.79 1.94 1.47
N VAL A 171 -12.20 1.67 2.72
CA VAL A 171 -13.28 0.72 2.97
C VAL A 171 -14.55 1.20 2.25
N PRO A 172 -15.22 0.37 1.45
CA PRO A 172 -16.40 0.78 0.71
C PRO A 172 -17.53 1.24 1.66
N GLN A 173 -18.41 2.08 1.12
CA GLN A 173 -19.53 2.64 1.89
C GLN A 173 -20.58 1.56 2.22
N ASP A 174 -20.75 0.61 1.30
CA ASP A 174 -21.76 -0.44 1.31
C ASP A 174 -21.12 -1.81 1.11
N GLU A 175 -21.75 -2.86 1.61
CA GLU A 175 -21.27 -4.23 1.54
C GLU A 175 -21.31 -4.78 0.10
N GLU A 176 -22.29 -4.37 -0.70
CA GLU A 176 -22.40 -4.77 -2.11
C GLU A 176 -21.24 -4.23 -2.92
N TYR A 177 -20.83 -2.98 -2.69
CA TYR A 177 -19.65 -2.41 -3.34
C TYR A 177 -18.38 -3.21 -3.06
N TYR A 178 -18.25 -3.77 -1.85
CA TYR A 178 -17.11 -4.64 -1.55
C TYR A 178 -17.06 -5.85 -2.49
N VAL A 179 -18.21 -6.52 -2.68
CA VAL A 179 -18.32 -7.70 -3.57
C VAL A 179 -18.01 -7.31 -5.02
N HIS A 180 -18.55 -6.19 -5.50
CA HIS A 180 -18.31 -5.68 -6.86
C HIS A 180 -16.86 -5.28 -7.10
N ARG A 181 -16.18 -4.71 -6.08
CA ARG A 181 -14.75 -4.36 -6.17
C ARG A 181 -13.89 -5.61 -6.26
N ILE A 182 -14.02 -6.53 -5.32
CA ILE A 182 -13.18 -7.75 -5.32
C ILE A 182 -13.49 -8.66 -6.51
N GLY A 183 -14.72 -8.63 -7.01
CA GLY A 183 -15.12 -9.35 -8.22
C GLY A 183 -14.43 -8.90 -9.51
N ARG A 184 -13.51 -7.91 -9.46
CA ARG A 184 -12.63 -7.55 -10.58
C ARG A 184 -11.41 -8.46 -10.69
N THR A 185 -11.10 -9.24 -9.67
CA THR A 185 -10.09 -10.30 -9.69
C THR A 185 -10.71 -11.68 -9.53
N GLY A 186 -9.94 -12.75 -9.71
CA GLY A 186 -10.40 -14.12 -9.50
C GLY A 186 -11.41 -14.61 -10.53
N ARG A 187 -11.46 -14.02 -11.73
CA ARG A 187 -12.36 -14.41 -12.82
C ARG A 187 -11.79 -15.57 -13.65
N ALA A 188 -12.66 -16.23 -14.41
CA ALA A 188 -12.32 -17.31 -15.34
C ALA A 188 -11.53 -18.47 -14.69
N GLY A 189 -11.79 -18.77 -13.40
CA GLY A 189 -11.14 -19.87 -12.68
C GLY A 189 -9.72 -19.57 -12.18
N ARG A 190 -9.26 -18.33 -12.30
CA ARG A 190 -7.97 -17.89 -11.74
C ARG A 190 -8.12 -17.55 -10.25
N SER A 191 -7.01 -17.63 -9.51
CA SER A 191 -6.92 -17.10 -8.14
C SER A 191 -6.67 -15.60 -8.18
N GLY A 192 -7.30 -14.85 -7.27
CA GLY A 192 -7.08 -13.41 -7.11
C GLY A 192 -6.79 -13.05 -5.66
N LYS A 193 -6.30 -11.84 -5.44
CA LYS A 193 -6.08 -11.30 -4.10
C LYS A 193 -6.78 -9.97 -3.92
N ALA A 194 -7.37 -9.78 -2.74
CA ALA A 194 -7.99 -8.53 -2.36
C ALA A 194 -7.43 -8.05 -1.02
N PHE A 195 -6.90 -6.82 -1.01
CA PHE A 195 -6.35 -6.18 0.16
C PHE A 195 -7.19 -4.96 0.56
N THR A 196 -7.51 -4.84 1.84
CA THR A 196 -8.30 -3.74 2.37
C THR A 196 -7.55 -3.00 3.46
N PHE A 197 -7.38 -1.69 3.32
CA PHE A 197 -6.81 -0.84 4.37
C PHE A 197 -7.91 -0.31 5.28
N CYS A 198 -7.77 -0.55 6.58
CA CYS A 198 -8.69 -0.09 7.59
C CYS A 198 -8.01 0.93 8.50
N VAL A 199 -8.69 2.05 8.77
CA VAL A 199 -8.21 3.09 9.69
C VAL A 199 -9.15 3.19 10.88
N GLY A 200 -8.66 2.86 12.07
CA GLY A 200 -9.39 3.04 13.30
C GLY A 200 -10.78 2.39 13.31
N LYS A 201 -11.84 3.19 13.27
CA LYS A 201 -13.22 2.68 13.34
C LYS A 201 -13.72 1.97 12.07
N GLU A 202 -13.02 2.07 10.95
CA GLU A 202 -13.42 1.39 9.71
C GLU A 202 -13.46 -0.14 9.85
N ILE A 203 -12.76 -0.68 10.84
CA ILE A 203 -12.81 -2.11 11.18
C ILE A 203 -14.24 -2.61 11.48
N TYR A 204 -15.11 -1.74 11.99
CA TYR A 204 -16.50 -2.10 12.25
C TYR A 204 -17.27 -2.30 10.94
N LYS A 205 -17.08 -1.42 9.95
CA LYS A 205 -17.63 -1.58 8.61
C LYS A 205 -17.14 -2.88 7.95
N LEU A 206 -15.85 -3.17 8.08
CA LEU A 206 -15.29 -4.41 7.53
C LEU A 206 -15.91 -5.66 8.18
N ARG A 207 -16.25 -5.60 9.47
CA ARG A 207 -16.96 -6.69 10.14
C ARG A 207 -18.40 -6.86 9.63
N ASP A 208 -19.07 -5.76 9.29
CA ASP A 208 -20.41 -5.82 8.70
C ASP A 208 -20.34 -6.43 7.30
N ILE A 209 -19.36 -6.06 6.49
CA ILE A 209 -19.05 -6.70 5.19
C ILE A 209 -18.80 -8.20 5.38
N MET A 210 -18.00 -8.64 6.35
CA MET A 210 -17.74 -10.05 6.64
C MET A 210 -19.02 -10.81 7.01
N ARG A 211 -19.94 -10.17 7.74
CA ARG A 211 -21.24 -10.77 8.09
C ARG A 211 -22.15 -10.92 6.87
N TYR A 212 -22.19 -9.88 6.03
CA TYR A 212 -23.00 -9.87 4.81
C TYR A 212 -22.50 -10.91 3.80
N THR A 213 -21.22 -10.92 3.52
CA THR A 213 -20.60 -11.83 2.55
C THR A 213 -20.43 -13.25 3.07
N LYS A 214 -20.58 -13.47 4.38
CA LYS A 214 -20.28 -14.73 5.07
C LYS A 214 -18.86 -15.24 4.82
N THR A 215 -17.94 -14.33 4.53
CA THR A 215 -16.53 -14.62 4.21
C THR A 215 -15.62 -14.07 5.31
N LYS A 216 -14.57 -14.81 5.64
CA LYS A 216 -13.57 -14.37 6.60
C LYS A 216 -12.46 -13.61 5.86
N ILE A 217 -12.35 -12.31 6.14
CA ILE A 217 -11.22 -11.50 5.69
C ILE A 217 -10.14 -11.59 6.76
N GLN A 218 -8.95 -12.03 6.38
CA GLN A 218 -7.88 -12.31 7.35
C GLN A 218 -7.05 -11.05 7.61
N GLN A 219 -6.75 -10.78 8.89
CA GLN A 219 -5.80 -9.72 9.21
C GLN A 219 -4.39 -10.17 8.86
N GLN A 220 -3.65 -9.31 8.15
CA GLN A 220 -2.22 -9.49 7.93
C GLN A 220 -1.42 -8.34 8.53
N LYS A 221 -0.15 -8.62 8.83
CA LYS A 221 0.82 -7.59 9.16
C LYS A 221 1.39 -7.02 7.86
N LEU A 222 1.62 -5.72 7.83
CA LEU A 222 2.29 -5.10 6.70
C LEU A 222 3.69 -5.70 6.55
N PRO A 223 4.14 -5.93 5.30
CA PRO A 223 5.53 -6.29 5.04
C PRO A 223 6.47 -5.23 5.65
N THR A 224 7.52 -5.67 6.30
CA THR A 224 8.59 -4.78 6.76
C THR A 224 9.43 -4.32 5.57
N LEU A 225 10.22 -3.26 5.73
CA LEU A 225 11.19 -2.86 4.71
C LEU A 225 12.18 -3.98 4.40
N SER A 226 12.61 -4.70 5.44
CA SER A 226 13.49 -5.87 5.28
C SER A 226 12.84 -6.99 4.46
N ASP A 227 11.53 -7.22 4.62
CA ASP A 227 10.82 -8.23 3.80
C ASP A 227 10.78 -7.82 2.32
N VAL A 228 10.61 -6.51 2.04
CA VAL A 228 10.63 -5.97 0.68
C VAL A 228 12.02 -6.08 0.07
N GLU A 229 13.06 -5.69 0.82
CA GLU A 229 14.47 -5.79 0.38
C GLU A 229 14.87 -7.23 0.09
N GLU A 230 14.51 -8.17 0.97
CA GLU A 230 14.80 -9.58 0.77
C GLU A 230 14.12 -10.13 -0.48
N LEU A 231 12.86 -9.74 -0.71
CA LEU A 231 12.12 -10.13 -1.91
C LEU A 231 12.70 -9.52 -3.18
N LYS A 232 12.97 -8.21 -3.20
CA LYS A 232 13.63 -7.53 -4.33
C LYS A 232 14.98 -8.19 -4.65
N THR A 233 15.76 -8.49 -3.62
CA THR A 233 17.05 -9.19 -3.76
C THR A 233 16.86 -10.58 -4.37
N ARG A 234 15.88 -11.36 -3.89
CA ARG A 234 15.60 -12.69 -4.41
C ARG A 234 15.18 -12.65 -5.88
N PHE A 235 14.24 -11.78 -6.26
CA PHE A 235 13.83 -11.63 -7.66
C PHE A 235 14.97 -11.19 -8.55
N PHE A 236 15.81 -10.28 -8.07
CA PHE A 236 16.99 -9.85 -8.82
C PHE A 236 17.98 -11.00 -9.05
N LEU A 237 18.26 -11.81 -8.02
CA LEU A 237 19.11 -12.97 -8.16
C LEU A 237 18.53 -14.04 -9.11
N GLU A 238 17.21 -14.26 -9.09
CA GLU A 238 16.53 -15.15 -10.04
C GLU A 238 16.65 -14.61 -11.48
N LYS A 239 16.50 -13.31 -11.68
CA LYS A 239 16.71 -12.68 -12.99
C LYS A 239 18.15 -12.86 -13.50
N ILE A 240 19.15 -12.71 -12.62
CA ILE A 240 20.56 -12.95 -12.97
C ILE A 240 20.75 -14.40 -13.41
N LYS A 241 20.18 -15.37 -12.68
CA LYS A 241 20.25 -16.79 -13.07
C LYS A 241 19.66 -17.00 -14.45
N GLY A 242 18.47 -16.43 -14.73
CA GLY A 242 17.87 -16.50 -16.07
C GLY A 242 18.77 -15.95 -17.17
N ILE A 243 19.42 -14.79 -16.97
CA ILE A 243 20.35 -14.19 -17.91
C ILE A 243 21.58 -15.11 -18.15
N ILE A 244 22.06 -15.77 -17.09
CA ILE A 244 23.17 -16.74 -17.20
C ILE A 244 22.74 -17.94 -18.03
N ASP A 245 21.55 -18.47 -17.78
CA ASP A 245 21.02 -19.66 -18.49
C ASP A 245 20.71 -19.35 -19.96
N GLU A 246 20.27 -18.13 -20.30
CA GLU A 246 20.09 -17.68 -21.68
C GLU A 246 21.41 -17.57 -22.45
N GLY A 247 22.52 -17.37 -21.76
CA GLY A 247 23.85 -17.25 -22.40
C GLY A 247 24.07 -15.86 -23.04
N HIS A 248 24.80 -15.84 -24.16
CA HIS A 248 25.14 -14.57 -24.89
C HIS A 248 25.96 -13.54 -24.12
N LEU A 249 26.75 -13.99 -23.12
CA LEU A 249 27.53 -13.15 -22.21
C LEU A 249 28.91 -12.75 -22.74
N THR A 250 29.36 -13.24 -23.89
CA THR A 250 30.74 -13.09 -24.40
C THR A 250 31.22 -11.62 -24.37
N LYS A 251 30.38 -10.68 -24.81
CA LYS A 251 30.72 -9.26 -24.82
C LYS A 251 30.97 -8.71 -23.40
N TYR A 252 30.20 -9.16 -22.45
CA TYR A 252 30.29 -8.72 -21.04
C TYR A 252 31.43 -9.40 -20.33
N ILE A 253 31.74 -10.66 -20.65
CA ILE A 253 32.92 -11.37 -20.14
C ILE A 253 34.18 -10.61 -20.49
N HIS A 254 34.35 -10.14 -21.73
CA HIS A 254 35.51 -9.33 -22.13
C HIS A 254 35.66 -8.03 -21.33
N LEU A 255 34.57 -7.45 -20.85
CA LEU A 255 34.64 -6.27 -19.98
C LEU A 255 35.09 -6.62 -18.55
N VAL A 256 34.64 -7.79 -18.07
CA VAL A 256 35.09 -8.33 -16.77
C VAL A 256 36.58 -8.68 -16.84
N ASP A 257 37.04 -9.35 -17.93
CA ASP A 257 38.44 -9.71 -18.13
C ASP A 257 39.34 -8.46 -18.06
N LYS A 258 38.94 -7.34 -18.66
CA LYS A 258 39.71 -6.07 -18.56
C LYS A 258 39.87 -5.56 -17.14
N LEU A 259 38.81 -5.67 -16.30
CA LEU A 259 38.90 -5.28 -14.90
C LEU A 259 39.78 -6.25 -14.10
N MET A 260 39.80 -7.53 -14.49
CA MET A 260 40.66 -8.54 -13.86
C MET A 260 42.16 -8.29 -14.20
N GLU A 261 42.46 -7.70 -15.35
CA GLU A 261 43.85 -7.25 -15.69
C GLU A 261 44.33 -6.13 -14.76
N GLU A 262 43.43 -5.42 -14.05
CA GLU A 262 43.71 -4.37 -13.07
C GLU A 262 43.75 -4.89 -11.61
N ASP A 263 43.99 -6.19 -11.40
CA ASP A 263 44.09 -6.88 -10.09
C ASP A 263 42.75 -6.99 -9.30
N TYR A 264 41.59 -6.75 -9.92
CA TYR A 264 40.28 -7.00 -9.29
C TYR A 264 39.85 -8.47 -9.51
N THR A 265 39.28 -9.09 -8.46
CA THR A 265 38.73 -10.45 -8.63
C THR A 265 37.34 -10.41 -9.25
N SER A 266 36.93 -11.49 -9.93
CA SER A 266 35.56 -11.61 -10.45
C SER A 266 34.50 -11.49 -9.35
N ILE A 267 34.82 -11.87 -8.12
CA ILE A 267 33.94 -11.73 -6.95
C ILE A 267 33.79 -10.26 -6.57
N ASP A 268 34.87 -9.49 -6.55
CA ASP A 268 34.83 -8.06 -6.24
C ASP A 268 34.01 -7.29 -7.27
N ILE A 269 34.21 -7.62 -8.56
CA ILE A 269 33.45 -7.02 -9.66
C ILE A 269 31.95 -7.38 -9.54
N ALA A 270 31.62 -8.65 -9.29
CA ALA A 270 30.24 -9.07 -9.07
C ALA A 270 29.62 -8.38 -7.86
N ALA A 271 30.33 -8.30 -6.73
CA ALA A 271 29.86 -7.64 -5.52
C ALA A 271 29.62 -6.13 -5.74
N ALA A 272 30.51 -5.45 -6.48
CA ALA A 272 30.36 -4.04 -6.83
C ALA A 272 29.14 -3.79 -7.72
N LEU A 273 28.90 -4.64 -8.73
CA LEU A 273 27.72 -4.56 -9.60
C LEU A 273 26.43 -4.82 -8.83
N LEU A 274 26.41 -5.82 -7.94
CA LEU A 274 25.27 -6.09 -7.05
C LEU A 274 25.01 -4.90 -6.11
N LYS A 275 26.05 -4.37 -5.49
CA LYS A 275 25.94 -3.20 -4.61
C LYS A 275 25.37 -1.99 -5.34
N ASN A 276 25.86 -1.68 -6.53
CA ASN A 276 25.37 -0.55 -7.32
C ASN A 276 23.87 -0.71 -7.65
N HIS A 277 23.48 -1.89 -8.13
CA HIS A 277 22.09 -2.12 -8.53
C HIS A 277 21.11 -2.20 -7.34
N LEU A 278 21.50 -2.84 -6.24
CA LEU A 278 20.67 -2.93 -5.04
C LEU A 278 20.64 -1.63 -4.24
N ALA A 279 21.73 -0.83 -4.24
CA ALA A 279 21.77 0.45 -3.56
C ALA A 279 20.83 1.49 -4.21
N ASP A 280 20.79 1.53 -5.56
CA ASP A 280 19.86 2.41 -6.28
C ASP A 280 18.40 2.04 -6.00
N ALA A 281 18.09 0.76 -5.95
CA ALA A 281 16.73 0.28 -5.60
C ALA A 281 16.32 0.55 -4.14
N ILE A 282 17.29 0.76 -3.24
CA ILE A 282 17.06 1.06 -1.81
C ILE A 282 17.08 2.58 -1.58
N ALA A 283 17.89 3.36 -2.33
CA ALA A 283 18.03 4.79 -2.14
C ALA A 283 16.77 5.57 -2.50
N ASP A 284 16.06 5.17 -3.56
CA ASP A 284 14.79 5.79 -3.97
C ASP A 284 13.69 5.64 -2.90
N ASP A 285 13.74 4.57 -2.08
CA ASP A 285 12.82 4.35 -0.97
C ASP A 285 13.22 5.10 0.32
N ILE A 286 14.52 5.40 0.51
CA ILE A 286 15.00 6.08 1.73
C ILE A 286 14.71 7.58 1.68
N ASP A 287 14.84 8.25 0.54
CA ASP A 287 14.51 9.67 0.39
C ASP A 287 13.01 9.96 0.55
N ALA A 288 12.14 8.98 0.24
CA ALA A 288 10.70 9.06 0.49
C ALA A 288 10.32 8.82 1.96
N ILE A 289 11.22 8.28 2.80
CA ILE A 289 10.96 7.87 4.19
C ILE A 289 11.44 8.91 5.21
N GLU A 290 12.39 9.79 4.87
CA GLU A 290 12.90 10.79 5.83
C GLU A 290 11.82 11.80 6.27
N ASP A 291 10.75 11.99 5.51
CA ASP A 291 9.64 12.89 5.89
C ASP A 291 8.52 12.22 6.73
N ILE A 292 8.49 10.90 6.89
CA ILE A 292 7.35 10.19 7.50
C ILE A 292 7.63 9.62 8.91
N ASN A 293 8.88 9.42 9.32
CA ASN A 293 9.23 8.78 10.59
C ASN A 293 9.55 9.72 11.73
N PHE A 294 8.59 10.60 12.08
CA PHE A 294 8.70 11.39 13.31
C PHE A 294 7.47 11.24 14.21
N ASN A 295 7.17 10.00 14.62
CA ASN A 295 6.42 9.75 15.87
C ASN A 295 6.45 8.27 16.24
N GLY A 296 7.25 8.02 17.23
CA GLY A 296 7.36 6.90 18.15
C GLY A 296 6.56 5.63 17.88
N THR A 297 7.24 4.56 17.50
CA THR A 297 6.92 3.20 17.92
C THR A 297 8.21 2.37 17.88
N GLU A 298 8.36 1.54 18.89
CA GLU A 298 9.50 0.70 19.22
C GLU A 298 10.01 -0.11 18.02
N PHE A 299 11.27 0.14 17.61
CA PHE A 299 12.01 -0.77 16.77
C PHE A 299 12.81 -1.72 17.65
N TYR A 300 12.43 -2.97 17.64
CA TYR A 300 13.30 -4.07 18.05
C TYR A 300 14.33 -4.29 16.94
N GLY A 301 15.60 -4.05 17.27
CA GLY A 301 16.72 -4.27 16.37
C GLY A 301 16.81 -5.73 15.92
N GLY A 302 17.20 -5.91 14.66
CA GLY A 302 17.64 -7.19 14.12
C GLY A 302 18.87 -7.72 14.87
N GLU A 303 19.02 -9.02 14.90
CA GLU A 303 20.12 -9.74 15.52
C GLU A 303 21.48 -9.29 14.94
N GLY A 304 22.30 -8.63 15.78
CA GLY A 304 23.69 -8.31 15.45
C GLY A 304 24.35 -7.25 16.29
N GLU A 305 23.67 -6.16 16.64
CA GLU A 305 24.25 -5.10 17.49
C GLU A 305 23.30 -4.76 18.64
N THR A 306 23.76 -4.99 19.87
CA THR A 306 23.00 -4.61 21.07
C THR A 306 23.05 -3.09 21.21
N MET A 307 21.91 -2.42 20.92
CA MET A 307 21.75 -0.98 21.14
C MET A 307 21.43 -0.71 22.62
N VAL A 308 22.05 0.29 23.20
CA VAL A 308 21.82 0.77 24.56
C VAL A 308 21.14 2.12 24.51
N ARG A 309 20.01 2.24 25.17
CA ARG A 309 19.25 3.48 25.24
C ARG A 309 19.83 4.42 26.28
N LEU A 310 20.21 5.62 25.88
CA LEU A 310 20.74 6.66 26.75
C LEU A 310 19.72 7.78 26.93
N PHE A 311 19.65 8.34 28.12
CA PHE A 311 18.82 9.50 28.46
C PHE A 311 19.69 10.76 28.51
N ILE A 312 19.18 11.86 27.93
CA ILE A 312 19.79 13.19 27.95
C ILE A 312 18.78 14.18 28.54
N ASN A 313 19.15 14.95 29.56
CA ASN A 313 18.27 15.90 30.25
C ASN A 313 18.07 17.21 29.48
N ALA A 314 17.86 17.16 28.18
CA ALA A 314 17.63 18.30 27.31
C ALA A 314 16.69 17.93 26.16
N GLY A 315 15.77 18.83 25.82
CA GLY A 315 14.70 18.58 24.85
C GLY A 315 14.28 19.81 24.08
N LYS A 316 13.06 19.75 23.49
CA LYS A 316 12.49 20.79 22.61
C LYS A 316 12.41 22.18 23.28
N LYS A 317 12.06 22.26 24.56
CA LYS A 317 12.02 23.52 25.34
C LYS A 317 13.38 24.23 25.36
N ASN A 318 14.47 23.51 25.19
CA ASN A 318 15.81 24.05 25.11
C ASN A 318 16.20 24.44 23.67
N LYS A 319 15.25 24.41 22.72
CA LYS A 319 15.45 24.66 21.29
C LYS A 319 16.45 23.68 20.65
N ILE A 320 16.56 22.45 21.20
CA ILE A 320 17.42 21.39 20.71
C ILE A 320 16.62 20.59 19.67
N ARG A 321 17.31 20.16 18.61
CA ARG A 321 16.80 19.30 17.55
C ARG A 321 17.63 18.02 17.53
N ALA A 322 17.14 16.95 16.90
CA ALA A 322 17.85 15.67 16.80
C ALA A 322 19.25 15.84 16.20
N LYS A 323 19.42 16.67 15.17
CA LYS A 323 20.73 16.99 14.58
C LYS A 323 21.73 17.62 15.55
N ASP A 324 21.26 18.38 16.53
CA ASP A 324 22.13 19.03 17.52
C ASP A 324 22.67 17.97 18.51
N ILE A 325 21.90 16.91 18.75
CA ILE A 325 22.30 15.76 19.58
C ILE A 325 23.32 14.89 18.84
N VAL A 326 23.00 14.53 17.58
CA VAL A 326 23.93 13.78 16.71
C VAL A 326 25.26 14.51 16.59
N GLY A 327 25.21 15.82 16.30
CA GLY A 327 26.42 16.65 16.20
C GLY A 327 27.22 16.71 17.50
N ALA A 328 26.56 16.83 18.65
CA ALA A 328 27.23 16.85 19.94
C ALA A 328 27.92 15.50 20.26
N ILE A 329 27.20 14.39 20.05
CA ILE A 329 27.76 13.04 20.27
C ILE A 329 28.94 12.79 19.32
N ALA A 330 28.78 13.12 18.04
CA ALA A 330 29.84 12.93 17.06
C ALA A 330 31.10 13.76 17.37
N ASN A 331 30.92 15.00 17.80
CA ASN A 331 32.05 15.89 18.10
C ASN A 331 32.73 15.59 19.43
N GLU A 332 31.96 15.29 20.49
CA GLU A 332 32.47 15.12 21.85
C GLU A 332 32.91 13.67 22.15
N ALA A 333 32.29 12.69 21.51
CA ALA A 333 32.61 11.28 21.71
C ALA A 333 33.35 10.64 20.53
N GLY A 334 33.50 11.34 19.41
CA GLY A 334 34.18 10.81 18.21
C GLY A 334 33.39 9.68 17.51
N VAL A 335 32.13 9.53 17.82
CA VAL A 335 31.27 8.45 17.26
C VAL A 335 30.62 8.92 15.96
N PRO A 336 30.74 8.17 14.86
CA PRO A 336 30.10 8.55 13.60
C PRO A 336 28.59 8.70 13.79
N GLY A 337 28.02 9.85 13.43
CA GLY A 337 26.58 10.11 13.61
C GLY A 337 25.66 9.08 12.94
N LYS A 338 26.16 8.40 11.90
CA LYS A 338 25.44 7.32 11.17
C LYS A 338 25.25 6.03 11.99
N THR A 339 26.04 5.83 13.05
CA THR A 339 25.95 4.63 13.91
C THR A 339 24.93 4.80 15.03
N LEU A 340 24.42 6.02 15.25
CA LEU A 340 23.40 6.29 16.25
C LEU A 340 22.04 5.77 15.77
N GLY A 341 21.33 5.08 16.63
CA GLY A 341 19.98 4.58 16.38
C GLY A 341 18.89 5.64 16.57
N ALA A 342 17.72 5.24 17.02
CA ALA A 342 16.59 6.12 17.23
C ALA A 342 16.86 7.25 18.22
N ILE A 343 16.37 8.46 17.92
CA ILE A 343 16.44 9.64 18.78
C ILE A 343 15.04 10.13 19.08
N ASP A 344 14.58 9.91 20.32
CA ASP A 344 13.27 10.34 20.79
C ASP A 344 13.39 11.66 21.54
N LEU A 345 12.93 12.75 20.91
CA LEU A 345 13.03 14.09 21.45
C LEU A 345 11.71 14.53 22.13
N TYR A 346 11.75 14.68 23.44
CA TYR A 346 10.65 15.18 24.28
C TYR A 346 10.84 16.66 24.64
N ASP A 347 9.91 17.23 25.36
CA ASP A 347 9.94 18.65 25.74
C ASP A 347 11.14 19.00 26.63
N ASP A 348 11.41 18.16 27.62
CA ASP A 348 12.43 18.43 28.65
C ASP A 348 13.65 17.49 28.55
N TYR A 349 13.55 16.37 27.82
CA TYR A 349 14.60 15.37 27.72
C TYR A 349 14.60 14.67 26.36
N THR A 350 15.63 13.86 26.09
CA THR A 350 15.78 13.07 24.87
C THR A 350 16.31 11.70 25.19
N PHE A 351 15.83 10.67 24.49
CA PHE A 351 16.47 9.37 24.43
C PHE A 351 17.24 9.23 23.11
N VAL A 352 18.38 8.56 23.15
CA VAL A 352 19.17 8.19 21.99
C VAL A 352 19.66 6.76 22.13
N ASP A 353 19.50 5.97 21.09
CA ASP A 353 20.00 4.60 21.04
C ASP A 353 21.42 4.60 20.47
N VAL A 354 22.36 3.97 21.20
CA VAL A 354 23.79 3.95 20.85
C VAL A 354 24.24 2.49 20.83
N PRO A 355 25.02 2.05 19.81
CA PRO A 355 25.57 0.71 19.81
C PRO A 355 26.40 0.47 21.07
N SER A 356 26.27 -0.74 21.65
CA SER A 356 26.91 -1.08 22.92
C SER A 356 28.43 -0.84 22.98
N GLU A 357 29.09 -0.96 21.83
CA GLU A 357 30.53 -0.71 21.70
C GLU A 357 30.91 0.77 21.92
N PHE A 358 30.04 1.72 21.56
CA PHE A 358 30.30 3.17 21.69
C PHE A 358 29.74 3.78 22.97
N VAL A 359 28.99 3.03 23.78
CA VAL A 359 28.34 3.56 24.99
C VAL A 359 29.35 4.19 25.97
N ARG A 360 30.52 3.58 26.15
CA ARG A 360 31.55 4.08 27.05
C ARG A 360 32.12 5.41 26.54
N ASP A 361 32.38 5.51 25.26
CA ASP A 361 32.95 6.71 24.62
C ASP A 361 31.94 7.86 24.66
N VAL A 362 30.66 7.58 24.39
CA VAL A 362 29.58 8.56 24.48
C VAL A 362 29.37 9.04 25.93
N MET A 363 29.35 8.14 26.90
CA MET A 363 29.21 8.49 28.30
C MET A 363 30.38 9.33 28.81
N HIS A 364 31.60 9.06 28.33
CA HIS A 364 32.81 9.81 28.73
C HIS A 364 32.86 11.16 28.02
N GLY A 365 32.68 11.20 26.69
CA GLY A 365 32.76 12.44 25.91
C GLY A 365 31.66 13.42 26.28
N MET A 366 30.46 12.95 26.50
CA MET A 366 29.29 13.79 26.82
C MET A 366 29.21 14.23 28.30
N LYS A 367 30.10 13.78 29.21
CA LYS A 367 30.02 14.06 30.65
C LYS A 367 30.00 15.55 31.01
N ASN A 368 30.66 16.39 30.22
CA ASN A 368 30.72 17.85 30.41
C ASN A 368 30.25 18.61 29.16
N ALA A 369 29.62 17.95 28.23
CA ALA A 369 29.19 18.52 26.95
C ALA A 369 28.11 19.58 27.12
N LYS A 370 28.12 20.53 26.17
CA LYS A 370 27.07 21.55 26.06
C LYS A 370 26.37 21.41 24.70
N ILE A 371 25.05 21.28 24.71
CA ILE A 371 24.27 21.33 23.49
C ILE A 371 23.58 22.71 23.42
N LYS A 372 23.90 23.50 22.40
CA LYS A 372 23.43 24.91 22.27
C LYS A 372 23.65 25.76 23.53
N GLY A 373 24.80 25.61 24.17
CA GLY A 373 25.17 26.36 25.37
C GLY A 373 24.58 25.82 26.70
N LYS A 374 23.66 24.84 26.65
CA LYS A 374 23.14 24.18 27.84
C LYS A 374 23.99 22.98 28.20
N LYS A 375 24.49 22.93 29.45
CA LYS A 375 25.18 21.77 29.99
C LYS A 375 24.16 20.61 30.07
N VAL A 376 24.52 19.48 29.48
CA VAL A 376 23.69 18.27 29.46
C VAL A 376 24.25 17.21 30.38
N HIS A 377 23.35 16.38 30.87
CA HIS A 377 23.68 15.16 31.62
C HIS A 377 23.17 13.96 30.85
N ILE A 378 24.02 12.94 30.72
CA ILE A 378 23.71 11.71 30.00
C ILE A 378 23.83 10.53 30.96
N GLU A 379 22.87 9.61 30.87
CA GLU A 379 22.85 8.38 31.65
C GLU A 379 22.19 7.23 30.87
N ILE A 380 22.47 5.98 31.28
CA ILE A 380 21.79 4.81 30.71
C ILE A 380 20.35 4.82 31.20
N ALA A 381 19.38 4.79 30.26
CA ALA A 381 17.97 4.79 30.58
C ALA A 381 17.60 3.49 31.34
N LYS A 382 17.09 3.64 32.57
CA LYS A 382 16.57 2.51 33.34
C LYS A 382 15.22 2.09 32.80
N LYS A 383 14.99 0.79 32.57
CA LYS A 383 13.65 0.25 32.29
C LYS A 383 12.71 0.62 33.42
N GLU A 384 11.66 1.40 33.18
CA GLU A 384 10.57 1.57 34.11
C GLU A 384 9.92 0.21 34.42
N LYS A 385 9.92 -0.18 35.68
CA LYS A 385 9.06 -1.26 36.15
C LYS A 385 7.62 -0.79 36.07
N THR A 386 6.85 -1.33 35.18
CA THR A 386 5.39 -1.17 35.11
C THR A 386 4.77 -1.67 36.42
N TYR A 387 4.45 -0.75 37.31
CA TYR A 387 3.59 -1.05 38.47
C TYR A 387 2.17 -1.23 37.93
N GLY A 388 1.70 -2.48 37.92
CA GLY A 388 0.32 -2.82 37.66
C GLY A 388 -0.60 -2.08 38.62
N LYS A 389 -1.52 -1.27 38.09
CA LYS A 389 -2.67 -0.77 38.86
C LYS A 389 -3.54 -1.96 39.25
N LYS A 390 -3.43 -2.40 40.51
CA LYS A 390 -4.47 -3.18 41.15
C LYS A 390 -5.70 -2.31 41.32
N GLY A 391 -6.83 -2.91 40.96
CA GLY A 391 -8.13 -2.25 40.95
C GLY A 391 -8.63 -1.79 42.32
N ARG A 392 -9.51 -0.87 42.25
CA ARG A 392 -10.71 -0.75 43.08
C ARG A 392 -11.87 -0.24 42.20
#